data_acc956bf3aab8ff92adeba7ca2a1b256
#
_entry.id   acc956bf3aab8ff92adeba7ca2a1b256
#
_cell.length_a   1.000
_cell.length_b   1.000
_cell.length_c   1.000
_cell.angle_alpha   90.00
_cell.angle_beta   90.00
_cell.angle_gamma   90.00
#
_symmetry.space_group_name_H-M   'P 1'
#
loop_
_entity.id
_entity.type
_entity.pdbx_description
1 polymer ?
#
loop_
_entity_poly.entity_id
_entity_poly.type
_entity_poly.pdbx_seq_one_letter_code
_entity_poly.pdbx_strand_id
1 'polypeptide(L)'
;MLKKYLPIGLLVATMLASQLSAQQSSNKPTPAAKPVTANAATDGITDRMVELKVASQTVKADPVVLTNQMMLVFMERMKTGNLKEARDIANEMVFGNEKFQDTDQKVFKSFHSAMEMELFKLLEQRAGGKRDVDWVEQPISDGYYFLAILDFQEGKHEEALANLQKAIFWNPVRSAFFAERGFMFLRKNSGADIVSAQVAYEKALELADNPEDFAAALRGLAFVLVERREMQKALACLIVSKEFDADETDADEEILFIKGIDPGLVGSMNLKTARDVLKNARILSTYSSEHIQVLTKLADSYKSPQDAPKAVLLLKKAKEMAPGNTEVANRLKILEKK
;
A
#
# COMPACT_ATOMS: atom_id res chain seq x y z
N MET A 1 21.55 0.40 -16.07
CA MET A 1 20.27 1.09 -15.91
C MET A 1 19.77 1.13 -14.46
N LEU A 2 19.73 0.06 -13.73
CA LEU A 2 19.30 -0.01 -12.33
C LEU A 2 19.97 0.96 -11.32
N LYS A 3 21.01 1.71 -11.70
CA LYS A 3 21.73 2.62 -10.78
C LYS A 3 21.05 3.97 -10.51
N LYS A 4 19.98 4.33 -11.22
CA LYS A 4 19.33 5.66 -11.16
C LYS A 4 18.04 5.68 -10.33
N TYR A 5 17.54 4.52 -9.88
CA TYR A 5 16.29 4.50 -9.15
C TYR A 5 16.44 5.08 -7.75
N LEU A 6 15.49 5.94 -7.43
CA LEU A 6 15.30 6.59 -6.14
C LEU A 6 15.53 5.61 -4.98
N PRO A 7 16.20 6.04 -3.92
CA PRO A 7 16.30 5.23 -2.72
C PRO A 7 14.89 4.88 -2.22
N ILE A 8 14.70 3.64 -1.81
CA ILE A 8 13.46 3.06 -1.27
C ILE A 8 12.72 4.02 -0.34
N GLY A 9 13.46 4.80 0.47
CA GLY A 9 12.89 5.82 1.34
C GLY A 9 12.08 6.90 0.64
N LEU A 10 12.28 7.15 -0.65
CA LEU A 10 11.50 8.13 -1.39
C LEU A 10 10.23 7.51 -2.00
N LEU A 11 10.29 6.24 -2.42
CA LEU A 11 9.09 5.49 -2.84
C LEU A 11 8.11 5.33 -1.67
N VAL A 12 8.62 4.98 -0.49
CA VAL A 12 7.85 4.94 0.76
C VAL A 12 7.32 6.32 1.14
N ALA A 13 8.10 7.40 0.94
CA ALA A 13 7.66 8.77 1.23
C ALA A 13 6.53 9.23 0.31
N THR A 14 6.57 8.91 -0.98
CA THR A 14 5.51 9.27 -1.93
C THR A 14 4.25 8.45 -1.69
N MET A 15 4.36 7.13 -1.42
CA MET A 15 3.21 6.28 -1.08
C MET A 15 2.52 6.71 0.21
N LEU A 16 3.27 7.19 1.22
CA LEU A 16 2.72 7.63 2.50
C LEU A 16 2.16 9.05 2.47
N ALA A 17 2.76 9.95 1.69
CA ALA A 17 2.26 11.32 1.52
C ALA A 17 0.88 11.33 0.85
N SER A 18 0.63 10.45 -0.12
CA SER A 18 -0.66 10.32 -0.78
C SER A 18 -1.75 9.76 0.14
N GLN A 19 -1.41 8.80 1.01
CA GLN A 19 -2.36 8.27 2.00
C GLN A 19 -2.75 9.31 3.06
N LEU A 20 -1.83 10.19 3.46
CA LEU A 20 -2.09 11.30 4.39
C LEU A 20 -2.95 12.40 3.76
N SER A 21 -2.77 12.71 2.47
CA SER A 21 -3.60 13.70 1.77
C SER A 21 -5.05 13.23 1.61
N ALA A 22 -5.27 11.94 1.37
CA ALA A 22 -6.61 11.36 1.29
C ALA A 22 -7.35 11.39 2.64
N GLN A 23 -6.64 11.24 3.77
CA GLN A 23 -7.24 11.35 5.11
C GLN A 23 -7.50 12.79 5.55
N GLN A 24 -6.66 13.75 5.15
CA GLN A 24 -6.87 15.17 5.49
C GLN A 24 -8.11 15.77 4.80
N SER A 25 -8.53 15.26 3.66
CA SER A 25 -9.76 15.70 2.98
C SER A 25 -11.05 15.24 3.68
N SER A 26 -10.98 14.27 4.60
CA SER A 26 -12.14 13.73 5.33
C SER A 26 -12.38 14.34 6.71
N ASN A 27 -11.43 15.10 7.27
CA ASN A 27 -11.56 15.71 8.58
C ASN A 27 -11.84 17.21 8.49
N LYS A 28 -13.10 17.63 8.66
CA LYS A 28 -13.44 19.01 9.04
C LYS A 28 -12.89 19.30 10.45
N PRO A 29 -12.28 20.47 10.69
CA PRO A 29 -11.61 20.76 11.97
C PRO A 29 -12.62 20.93 13.10
N THR A 30 -12.43 20.17 14.16
CA THR A 30 -12.93 20.50 15.51
C THR A 30 -12.07 21.62 16.09
N PRO A 31 -12.60 22.55 16.91
CA PRO A 31 -11.90 23.80 17.28
C PRO A 31 -10.59 23.56 18.02
N ALA A 32 -9.64 24.41 17.69
CA ALA A 32 -8.23 24.40 18.08
C ALA A 32 -7.95 24.21 19.57
N ALA A 33 -7.13 23.23 19.90
CA ALA A 33 -6.30 23.23 21.08
C ALA A 33 -5.11 24.18 20.86
N LYS A 34 -4.78 24.99 21.87
CA LYS A 34 -3.75 26.04 21.83
C LYS A 34 -2.38 25.48 21.44
N PRO A 35 -1.55 26.24 20.72
CA PRO A 35 -0.22 25.80 20.31
C PRO A 35 0.69 25.66 21.54
N VAL A 36 1.31 24.49 21.69
CA VAL A 36 2.42 24.28 22.61
C VAL A 36 3.68 24.78 21.91
N THR A 37 4.27 25.82 22.48
CA THR A 37 5.53 26.42 22.04
C THR A 37 6.66 25.38 22.11
N ALA A 38 7.36 25.19 20.99
CA ALA A 38 8.56 24.39 20.92
C ALA A 38 9.69 25.13 21.64
N ASN A 39 10.20 24.56 22.73
CA ASN A 39 11.52 24.88 23.25
C ASN A 39 12.40 23.62 23.25
N ALA A 40 13.61 23.87 22.78
CA ALA A 40 14.66 22.91 22.58
C ALA A 40 15.01 22.11 23.83
N ALA A 41 15.27 20.82 23.63
CA ALA A 41 16.40 20.12 24.26
C ALA A 41 16.38 18.64 23.86
N THR A 42 17.50 18.17 23.54
CA THR A 42 17.98 16.85 23.17
C THR A 42 17.91 15.83 24.30
N ASP A 43 16.73 15.57 24.85
CA ASP A 43 16.52 14.44 25.74
C ASP A 43 15.17 13.77 25.40
N GLY A 44 15.27 12.55 24.90
CA GLY A 44 14.16 11.68 25.10
C GLY A 44 13.23 11.38 23.95
N ILE A 45 13.70 10.63 22.94
CA ILE A 45 12.80 9.81 22.10
C ILE A 45 12.07 8.81 22.99
N THR A 46 12.72 8.26 24.00
CA THR A 46 12.10 7.48 25.07
C THR A 46 10.97 8.23 25.75
N ASP A 47 11.11 9.52 26.03
CA ASP A 47 10.06 10.34 26.66
C ASP A 47 8.90 10.62 25.69
N ARG A 48 9.16 10.88 24.39
CA ARG A 48 8.09 11.05 23.39
C ARG A 48 7.35 9.74 23.10
N MET A 49 8.04 8.60 23.09
CA MET A 49 7.37 7.30 22.96
C MET A 49 6.63 6.91 24.24
N VAL A 50 7.13 7.31 25.41
CA VAL A 50 6.41 7.19 26.69
C VAL A 50 5.21 8.12 26.71
N GLU A 51 5.30 9.36 26.21
CA GLU A 51 4.17 10.27 26.05
C GLU A 51 3.12 9.72 25.06
N LEU A 52 3.54 9.11 23.94
CA LEU A 52 2.64 8.43 23.02
C LEU A 52 1.99 7.19 23.67
N LYS A 53 2.74 6.40 24.46
CA LYS A 53 2.21 5.30 25.26
C LYS A 53 1.27 5.78 26.37
N VAL A 54 1.61 6.85 27.06
CA VAL A 54 0.76 7.46 28.10
C VAL A 54 -0.50 8.05 27.47
N ALA A 55 -0.40 8.71 26.33
CA ALA A 55 -1.56 9.19 25.59
C ALA A 55 -2.45 8.05 25.08
N SER A 56 -1.87 6.91 24.67
CA SER A 56 -2.64 5.73 24.25
C SER A 56 -3.31 4.98 25.42
N GLN A 57 -2.78 5.12 26.65
CA GLN A 57 -3.38 4.54 27.84
C GLN A 57 -4.51 5.40 28.45
N THR A 58 -4.49 6.70 28.22
CA THR A 58 -5.47 7.65 28.78
C THR A 58 -6.59 8.03 27.80
N VAL A 59 -6.35 7.96 26.52
CA VAL A 59 -7.37 8.07 25.48
C VAL A 59 -7.27 6.76 24.69
N LYS A 60 -8.38 6.05 24.49
CA LYS A 60 -8.45 4.99 23.47
C LYS A 60 -8.15 5.64 22.13
N ALA A 61 -6.86 5.88 21.86
CA ALA A 61 -6.41 6.39 20.58
C ALA A 61 -6.83 5.37 19.55
N ASP A 62 -7.44 5.82 18.46
CA ASP A 62 -7.73 4.99 17.32
C ASP A 62 -6.40 4.34 16.88
N PRO A 63 -6.29 3.00 16.78
CA PRO A 63 -5.07 2.30 16.39
C PRO A 63 -4.47 2.83 15.10
N VAL A 64 -5.31 3.25 14.16
CA VAL A 64 -4.91 3.87 12.89
C VAL A 64 -4.18 5.19 13.13
N VAL A 65 -4.62 6.02 14.09
CA VAL A 65 -3.97 7.29 14.43
C VAL A 65 -2.58 7.04 15.03
N LEU A 66 -2.46 6.07 15.94
CA LEU A 66 -1.17 5.72 16.54
C LEU A 66 -0.19 5.18 15.48
N THR A 67 -0.65 4.29 14.61
CA THR A 67 0.15 3.76 13.51
C THR A 67 0.65 4.87 12.59
N ASN A 68 -0.22 5.81 12.20
CA ASN A 68 0.16 6.94 11.36
C ASN A 68 1.20 7.84 12.03
N GLN A 69 1.09 8.08 13.34
CA GLN A 69 2.08 8.88 14.07
C GLN A 69 3.45 8.19 14.12
N MET A 70 3.50 6.90 14.44
CA MET A 70 4.75 6.14 14.43
C MET A 70 5.39 6.10 13.03
N MET A 71 4.57 5.97 12.00
CA MET A 71 4.99 6.01 10.61
C MET A 71 5.62 7.36 10.24
N LEU A 72 5.00 8.48 10.62
CA LEU A 72 5.55 9.82 10.38
C LEU A 72 6.92 10.02 11.07
N VAL A 73 7.04 9.59 12.32
CA VAL A 73 8.31 9.69 13.06
C VAL A 73 9.37 8.80 12.41
N PHE A 74 9.03 7.57 12.02
CA PHE A 74 9.94 6.69 11.29
C PHE A 74 10.46 7.37 10.00
N MET A 75 9.57 7.93 9.18
CA MET A 75 9.93 8.61 7.94
C MET A 75 10.84 9.82 8.18
N GLU A 76 10.58 10.60 9.21
CA GLU A 76 11.45 11.72 9.60
C GLU A 76 12.86 11.23 9.96
N ARG A 77 12.97 10.12 10.72
CA ARG A 77 14.26 9.53 11.08
C ARG A 77 15.02 8.98 9.87
N MET A 78 14.30 8.36 8.95
CA MET A 78 14.88 7.90 7.67
C MET A 78 15.43 9.08 6.87
N LYS A 79 14.64 10.15 6.72
CA LYS A 79 15.02 11.37 5.98
C LYS A 79 16.23 12.07 6.60
N THR A 80 16.36 12.08 7.91
CA THR A 80 17.49 12.70 8.63
C THR A 80 18.71 11.77 8.76
N GLY A 81 18.63 10.53 8.24
CA GLY A 81 19.71 9.54 8.31
C GLY A 81 19.88 8.92 9.70
N ASN A 82 18.95 9.13 10.63
CA ASN A 82 19.00 8.54 11.96
C ASN A 82 18.45 7.11 11.95
N LEU A 83 19.16 6.21 11.28
CA LEU A 83 18.74 4.82 11.06
C LEU A 83 18.60 4.02 12.35
N LYS A 84 19.36 4.38 13.39
CA LYS A 84 19.25 3.71 14.69
C LYS A 84 17.90 3.97 15.33
N GLU A 85 17.47 5.24 15.42
CA GLU A 85 16.17 5.60 15.98
C GLU A 85 15.01 5.06 15.11
N ALA A 86 15.16 5.08 13.78
CA ALA A 86 14.18 4.45 12.88
C ALA A 86 14.01 2.96 13.20
N ARG A 87 15.12 2.25 13.44
CA ARG A 87 15.11 0.83 13.82
C ARG A 87 14.48 0.59 15.20
N ASP A 88 14.76 1.46 16.18
CA ASP A 88 14.17 1.38 17.51
C ASP A 88 12.64 1.52 17.43
N ILE A 89 12.13 2.45 16.62
CA ILE A 89 10.69 2.62 16.37
C ILE A 89 10.09 1.36 15.74
N ALA A 90 10.71 0.82 14.70
CA ALA A 90 10.24 -0.39 14.04
C ALA A 90 10.23 -1.61 14.98
N ASN A 91 11.25 -1.77 15.82
CA ASN A 91 11.32 -2.81 16.85
C ASN A 91 10.21 -2.66 17.89
N GLU A 92 9.88 -1.45 18.32
CA GLU A 92 8.77 -1.21 19.25
C GLU A 92 7.41 -1.62 18.63
N MET A 93 7.22 -1.36 17.33
CA MET A 93 6.00 -1.76 16.62
C MET A 93 5.79 -3.28 16.60
N VAL A 94 6.86 -4.07 16.61
CA VAL A 94 6.77 -5.54 16.58
C VAL A 94 6.94 -6.19 17.96
N PHE A 95 7.28 -5.43 19.00
CA PHE A 95 7.57 -5.98 20.32
C PHE A 95 6.38 -6.74 20.91
N GLY A 96 6.63 -7.94 21.42
CA GLY A 96 5.60 -8.77 22.08
C GLY A 96 4.59 -9.40 21.10
N ASN A 97 4.90 -9.44 19.79
CA ASN A 97 3.99 -10.03 18.79
C ASN A 97 3.86 -11.56 18.92
N GLU A 98 4.80 -12.23 19.58
CA GLU A 98 4.80 -13.68 19.82
C GLU A 98 3.63 -14.18 20.66
N LYS A 99 2.93 -13.29 21.36
CA LYS A 99 1.69 -13.60 22.10
C LYS A 99 0.50 -13.89 21.19
N PHE A 100 0.55 -13.46 19.93
CA PHE A 100 -0.51 -13.68 18.96
C PHE A 100 -0.14 -14.85 18.05
N GLN A 101 -0.74 -16.01 18.29
CA GLN A 101 -0.47 -17.22 17.52
C GLN A 101 -1.75 -17.71 16.85
N ASP A 102 -1.69 -17.91 15.54
CA ASP A 102 -2.79 -18.47 14.77
C ASP A 102 -3.13 -19.87 15.28
N THR A 103 -4.42 -20.19 15.31
CA THR A 103 -4.96 -21.52 15.66
C THR A 103 -5.84 -22.06 14.53
N ASP A 104 -6.35 -23.27 14.67
CA ASP A 104 -7.29 -23.85 13.71
C ASP A 104 -8.61 -23.06 13.60
N GLN A 105 -8.97 -22.30 14.63
CA GLN A 105 -10.23 -21.55 14.71
C GLN A 105 -10.04 -20.05 14.48
N LYS A 106 -8.84 -19.51 14.72
CA LYS A 106 -8.60 -18.07 14.78
C LYS A 106 -7.28 -17.69 14.14
N VAL A 107 -7.29 -16.58 13.39
CA VAL A 107 -6.09 -15.93 12.87
C VAL A 107 -5.96 -14.52 13.41
N PHE A 108 -4.72 -14.13 13.75
CA PHE A 108 -4.38 -12.79 14.19
C PHE A 108 -3.70 -12.04 13.04
N LYS A 109 -4.23 -10.88 12.69
CA LYS A 109 -3.70 -10.05 11.60
C LYS A 109 -3.63 -8.58 12.03
N SER A 110 -2.63 -7.88 11.51
CA SER A 110 -2.38 -6.46 11.81
C SER A 110 -2.69 -5.63 10.57
N PHE A 111 -3.97 -5.27 10.39
CA PHE A 111 -4.44 -4.50 9.26
C PHE A 111 -4.26 -3.00 9.48
N HIS A 112 -4.15 -2.26 8.39
CA HIS A 112 -4.12 -0.80 8.39
C HIS A 112 -5.51 -0.18 8.27
N SER A 113 -6.48 -0.93 7.77
CA SER A 113 -7.85 -0.45 7.56
C SER A 113 -8.90 -1.56 7.68
N ALA A 114 -10.15 -1.16 7.94
CA ALA A 114 -11.28 -2.08 7.91
C ALA A 114 -11.48 -2.71 6.51
N MET A 115 -11.11 -1.99 5.46
CA MET A 115 -11.16 -2.51 4.09
C MET A 115 -10.21 -3.69 3.90
N GLU A 116 -8.96 -3.59 4.39
CA GLU A 116 -8.00 -4.70 4.34
C GLU A 116 -8.51 -5.91 5.12
N MET A 117 -9.07 -5.70 6.30
CA MET A 117 -9.65 -6.79 7.09
C MET A 117 -10.79 -7.50 6.34
N GLU A 118 -11.72 -6.76 5.75
CA GLU A 118 -12.84 -7.36 5.02
C GLU A 118 -12.39 -8.00 3.70
N LEU A 119 -11.37 -7.45 3.03
CA LEU A 119 -10.75 -8.08 1.87
C LEU A 119 -10.10 -9.42 2.25
N PHE A 120 -9.34 -9.45 3.35
CA PHE A 120 -8.75 -10.68 3.85
C PHE A 120 -9.82 -11.73 4.16
N LYS A 121 -10.89 -11.35 4.87
CA LYS A 121 -12.01 -12.27 5.17
C LYS A 121 -12.66 -12.81 3.90
N LEU A 122 -12.85 -11.97 2.89
CA LEU A 122 -13.42 -12.40 1.61
C LEU A 122 -12.52 -13.42 0.91
N LEU A 123 -11.21 -13.14 0.86
CA LEU A 123 -10.23 -14.04 0.22
C LEU A 123 -10.08 -15.35 0.99
N GLU A 124 -10.04 -15.30 2.33
CA GLU A 124 -10.00 -16.49 3.20
C GLU A 124 -11.25 -17.38 2.99
N GLN A 125 -12.44 -16.79 2.93
CA GLN A 125 -13.68 -17.52 2.64
C GLN A 125 -13.68 -18.18 1.26
N ARG A 126 -13.17 -17.49 0.22
CA ARG A 126 -13.04 -18.05 -1.12
C ARG A 126 -12.05 -19.22 -1.19
N ALA A 127 -11.01 -19.17 -0.36
CA ALA A 127 -10.06 -20.27 -0.20
C ALA A 127 -10.59 -21.44 0.63
N GLY A 128 -11.85 -21.37 1.11
CA GLY A 128 -12.47 -22.37 1.96
C GLY A 128 -12.15 -22.27 3.45
N GLY A 129 -11.46 -21.19 3.86
CA GLY A 129 -11.17 -20.90 5.26
C GLY A 129 -12.41 -20.54 6.05
N LYS A 130 -12.44 -20.97 7.33
CA LYS A 130 -13.56 -20.75 8.26
C LYS A 130 -13.10 -20.12 9.57
N ARG A 131 -11.84 -19.68 9.63
CA ARG A 131 -11.25 -19.14 10.86
C ARG A 131 -11.77 -17.74 11.14
N ASP A 132 -11.99 -17.44 12.42
CA ASP A 132 -12.26 -16.09 12.86
C ASP A 132 -11.02 -15.21 12.71
N VAL A 133 -11.23 -13.97 12.30
CA VAL A 133 -10.15 -13.01 12.07
C VAL A 133 -10.15 -11.97 13.18
N ASP A 134 -9.12 -12.00 14.03
CA ASP A 134 -8.86 -10.98 15.03
C ASP A 134 -7.91 -9.93 14.48
N TRP A 135 -8.37 -8.67 14.49
CA TRP A 135 -7.53 -7.54 14.17
C TRP A 135 -6.70 -7.15 15.39
N VAL A 136 -5.38 -7.30 15.27
CA VAL A 136 -4.42 -6.83 16.24
C VAL A 136 -4.19 -5.34 16.04
N GLU A 137 -4.53 -4.53 17.03
CA GLU A 137 -4.39 -3.05 16.97
C GLU A 137 -2.94 -2.58 16.88
N GLN A 138 -1.99 -3.40 17.36
CA GLN A 138 -0.56 -3.10 17.26
C GLN A 138 -0.11 -3.14 15.79
N PRO A 139 0.67 -2.15 15.29
CA PRO A 139 1.05 -2.05 13.88
C PRO A 139 2.22 -2.99 13.52
N ILE A 140 2.04 -4.29 13.78
CA ILE A 140 3.09 -5.30 13.63
C ILE A 140 3.51 -5.43 12.15
N SER A 141 2.54 -5.39 11.22
CA SER A 141 2.82 -5.51 9.80
C SER A 141 3.71 -4.37 9.30
N ASP A 142 3.41 -3.13 9.71
CA ASP A 142 4.20 -1.96 9.34
C ASP A 142 5.58 -1.96 10.01
N GLY A 143 5.69 -2.44 11.25
CA GLY A 143 6.96 -2.59 11.95
C GLY A 143 7.92 -3.54 11.21
N TYR A 144 7.44 -4.71 10.79
CA TYR A 144 8.25 -5.62 9.97
C TYR A 144 8.58 -5.06 8.59
N TYR A 145 7.68 -4.32 7.98
CA TYR A 145 7.94 -3.63 6.72
C TYR A 145 9.06 -2.58 6.87
N PHE A 146 9.06 -1.80 7.94
CA PHE A 146 10.11 -0.83 8.22
C PHE A 146 11.46 -1.48 8.51
N LEU A 147 11.48 -2.60 9.24
CA LEU A 147 12.69 -3.39 9.43
C LEU A 147 13.24 -3.91 8.08
N ALA A 148 12.35 -4.35 7.19
CA ALA A 148 12.75 -4.80 5.86
C ALA A 148 13.41 -3.69 5.04
N ILE A 149 12.87 -2.47 5.07
CA ILE A 149 13.45 -1.30 4.39
C ILE A 149 14.85 -0.99 4.95
N LEU A 150 14.99 -0.95 6.28
CA LEU A 150 16.27 -0.68 6.94
C LEU A 150 17.32 -1.73 6.60
N ASP A 151 16.96 -3.01 6.66
CA ASP A 151 17.87 -4.10 6.35
C ASP A 151 18.31 -4.05 4.88
N PHE A 152 17.40 -3.71 3.97
CA PHE A 152 17.72 -3.56 2.56
C PHE A 152 18.70 -2.40 2.31
N GLN A 153 18.49 -1.25 2.97
CA GLN A 153 19.41 -0.10 2.88
C GLN A 153 20.81 -0.43 3.43
N GLU A 154 20.89 -1.29 4.44
CA GLU A 154 22.15 -1.78 5.00
C GLU A 154 22.80 -2.90 4.16
N GLY A 155 22.17 -3.28 3.02
CA GLY A 155 22.67 -4.36 2.14
C GLY A 155 22.37 -5.77 2.65
N LYS A 156 21.56 -5.91 3.70
CA LYS A 156 21.14 -7.18 4.30
C LYS A 156 19.93 -7.74 3.57
N HIS A 157 20.12 -8.16 2.32
CA HIS A 157 19.00 -8.49 1.42
C HIS A 157 18.15 -9.69 1.88
N GLU A 158 18.77 -10.71 2.49
CA GLU A 158 18.04 -11.89 2.95
C GLU A 158 17.20 -11.56 4.20
N GLU A 159 17.76 -10.80 5.14
CA GLU A 159 17.05 -10.31 6.33
C GLU A 159 15.88 -9.39 5.93
N ALA A 160 16.10 -8.53 4.94
CA ALA A 160 15.06 -7.65 4.39
C ALA A 160 13.88 -8.46 3.82
N LEU A 161 14.14 -9.46 2.99
CA LEU A 161 13.11 -10.34 2.45
C LEU A 161 12.41 -11.15 3.56
N ALA A 162 13.16 -11.61 4.58
CA ALA A 162 12.58 -12.33 5.71
C ALA A 162 11.65 -11.44 6.55
N ASN A 163 12.04 -10.19 6.82
CA ASN A 163 11.18 -9.24 7.52
C ASN A 163 9.96 -8.85 6.67
N LEU A 164 10.13 -8.66 5.37
CA LEU A 164 9.00 -8.38 4.46
C LEU A 164 8.03 -9.57 4.38
N GLN A 165 8.53 -10.81 4.43
CA GLN A 165 7.66 -12.00 4.53
C GLN A 165 6.85 -12.02 5.83
N LYS A 166 7.43 -11.56 6.96
CA LYS A 166 6.68 -11.38 8.22
C LYS A 166 5.63 -10.28 8.11
N ALA A 167 5.96 -9.15 7.45
CA ALA A 167 4.98 -8.09 7.19
C ALA A 167 3.77 -8.62 6.40
N ILE A 168 4.03 -9.40 5.34
CA ILE A 168 2.99 -10.06 4.52
C ILE A 168 2.20 -11.10 5.34
N PHE A 169 2.85 -11.84 6.25
CA PHE A 169 2.14 -12.75 7.14
C PHE A 169 1.13 -12.01 8.02
N TRP A 170 1.52 -10.85 8.55
CA TRP A 170 0.66 -10.03 9.41
C TRP A 170 -0.42 -9.26 8.63
N ASN A 171 -0.12 -8.84 7.40
CA ASN A 171 -1.10 -8.19 6.52
C ASN A 171 -0.95 -8.70 5.07
N PRO A 172 -1.58 -9.82 4.73
CA PRO A 172 -1.41 -10.47 3.43
C PRO A 172 -2.18 -9.81 2.28
N VAL A 173 -2.87 -8.70 2.55
CA VAL A 173 -3.68 -7.99 1.54
C VAL A 173 -3.17 -6.58 1.26
N ARG A 174 -2.02 -6.18 1.80
CA ARG A 174 -1.43 -4.87 1.56
C ARG A 174 -0.56 -4.87 0.31
N SER A 175 -1.02 -4.17 -0.73
CA SER A 175 -0.37 -4.06 -2.03
C SER A 175 1.10 -3.64 -1.93
N ALA A 176 1.40 -2.59 -1.16
CA ALA A 176 2.73 -2.02 -1.00
C ALA A 176 3.79 -3.06 -0.57
N PHE A 177 3.43 -4.04 0.27
CA PHE A 177 4.37 -5.07 0.71
C PHE A 177 4.80 -6.00 -0.43
N PHE A 178 3.90 -6.29 -1.34
CA PHE A 178 4.21 -7.10 -2.51
C PHE A 178 4.98 -6.30 -3.56
N ALA A 179 4.65 -5.03 -3.77
CA ALA A 179 5.42 -4.16 -4.65
C ALA A 179 6.88 -4.03 -4.18
N GLU A 180 7.10 -3.83 -2.88
CA GLU A 180 8.43 -3.77 -2.28
C GLU A 180 9.18 -5.10 -2.42
N ARG A 181 8.50 -6.23 -2.23
CA ARG A 181 9.09 -7.56 -2.45
C ARG A 181 9.53 -7.74 -3.91
N GLY A 182 8.72 -7.28 -4.85
CA GLY A 182 9.06 -7.28 -6.27
C GLY A 182 10.32 -6.45 -6.55
N PHE A 183 10.40 -5.26 -5.96
CA PHE A 183 11.57 -4.39 -6.06
C PHE A 183 12.84 -5.05 -5.50
N MET A 184 12.77 -5.63 -4.29
CA MET A 184 13.91 -6.30 -3.67
C MET A 184 14.42 -7.46 -4.53
N PHE A 185 13.54 -8.26 -5.13
CA PHE A 185 13.92 -9.32 -6.06
C PHE A 185 14.59 -8.76 -7.32
N LEU A 186 14.06 -7.70 -7.93
CA LEU A 186 14.68 -7.08 -9.10
C LEU A 186 16.12 -6.60 -8.80
N ARG A 187 16.37 -6.13 -7.59
CA ARG A 187 17.69 -5.65 -7.17
C ARG A 187 18.71 -6.79 -6.98
N LYS A 188 18.27 -8.01 -6.67
CA LYS A 188 19.12 -9.19 -6.64
C LYS A 188 19.55 -9.67 -8.04
N ASN A 189 18.70 -9.43 -9.03
CA ASN A 189 18.95 -9.57 -10.47
C ASN A 189 19.47 -10.96 -10.91
N SER A 190 18.96 -12.05 -10.33
CA SER A 190 19.10 -13.38 -10.90
C SER A 190 17.88 -13.75 -11.74
N GLY A 191 18.02 -14.72 -12.65
CA GLY A 191 16.87 -15.18 -13.46
C GLY A 191 15.69 -15.68 -12.62
N ALA A 192 15.96 -16.33 -11.49
CA ALA A 192 14.93 -16.78 -10.54
C ALA A 192 14.27 -15.60 -9.82
N ASP A 193 15.04 -14.57 -9.49
CA ASP A 193 14.53 -13.36 -8.83
C ASP A 193 13.61 -12.56 -9.76
N ILE A 194 13.88 -12.52 -11.07
CA ILE A 194 12.99 -11.87 -12.05
C ILE A 194 11.61 -12.52 -12.07
N VAL A 195 11.52 -13.85 -12.02
CA VAL A 195 10.24 -14.55 -11.92
C VAL A 195 9.54 -14.25 -10.60
N SER A 196 10.28 -14.25 -9.51
CA SER A 196 9.74 -13.90 -8.18
C SER A 196 9.25 -12.46 -8.11
N ALA A 197 9.96 -11.53 -8.75
CA ALA A 197 9.56 -10.13 -8.88
C ALA A 197 8.25 -10.01 -9.66
N GLN A 198 8.10 -10.73 -10.78
CA GLN A 198 6.87 -10.73 -11.54
C GLN A 198 5.68 -11.16 -10.69
N VAL A 199 5.77 -12.30 -10.02
CA VAL A 199 4.70 -12.82 -9.15
C VAL A 199 4.35 -11.81 -8.05
N ALA A 200 5.36 -11.14 -7.49
CA ALA A 200 5.16 -10.15 -6.45
C ALA A 200 4.41 -8.91 -6.99
N TYR A 201 4.81 -8.36 -8.14
CA TYR A 201 4.11 -7.20 -8.73
C TYR A 201 2.71 -7.54 -9.24
N GLU A 202 2.49 -8.73 -9.81
CA GLU A 202 1.15 -9.19 -10.18
C GLU A 202 0.26 -9.28 -8.94
N LYS A 203 0.78 -9.76 -7.81
CA LYS A 203 0.04 -9.79 -6.55
C LYS A 203 -0.21 -8.39 -5.99
N ALA A 204 0.77 -7.47 -6.09
CA ALA A 204 0.58 -6.08 -5.72
C ALA A 204 -0.56 -5.44 -6.53
N LEU A 205 -0.61 -5.72 -7.83
CA LEU A 205 -1.64 -5.21 -8.74
C LEU A 205 -3.04 -5.73 -8.39
N GLU A 206 -3.16 -7.01 -8.02
CA GLU A 206 -4.42 -7.59 -7.54
C GLU A 206 -4.94 -6.93 -6.26
N LEU A 207 -4.02 -6.51 -5.37
CA LEU A 207 -4.32 -5.98 -4.04
C LEU A 207 -4.35 -4.46 -3.97
N ALA A 208 -3.99 -3.76 -5.04
CA ALA A 208 -3.99 -2.31 -5.08
C ALA A 208 -5.41 -1.74 -4.94
N ASP A 209 -5.59 -0.82 -3.99
CA ASP A 209 -6.88 -0.20 -3.66
C ASP A 209 -6.89 1.32 -3.82
N ASN A 210 -5.79 1.87 -4.31
CA ASN A 210 -5.59 3.30 -4.59
C ASN A 210 -4.79 3.48 -5.88
N PRO A 211 -4.86 4.67 -6.52
CA PRO A 211 -4.20 4.93 -7.79
C PRO A 211 -2.68 4.79 -7.73
N GLU A 212 -2.07 5.25 -6.65
CA GLU A 212 -0.62 5.28 -6.47
C GLU A 212 -0.05 3.86 -6.42
N ASP A 213 -0.65 2.98 -5.60
CA ASP A 213 -0.23 1.58 -5.50
C ASP A 213 -0.45 0.83 -6.81
N PHE A 214 -1.57 1.12 -7.51
CA PHE A 214 -1.87 0.48 -8.80
C PHE A 214 -0.85 0.89 -9.87
N ALA A 215 -0.54 2.19 -9.96
CA ALA A 215 0.47 2.71 -10.87
C ALA A 215 1.86 2.15 -10.56
N ALA A 216 2.26 2.14 -9.28
CA ALA A 216 3.55 1.60 -8.84
C ALA A 216 3.70 0.12 -9.18
N ALA A 217 2.66 -0.69 -8.99
CA ALA A 217 2.68 -2.11 -9.34
C ALA A 217 2.81 -2.32 -10.86
N LEU A 218 2.10 -1.53 -11.69
CA LEU A 218 2.25 -1.58 -13.15
C LEU A 218 3.65 -1.17 -13.61
N ARG A 219 4.24 -0.11 -13.05
CA ARG A 219 5.61 0.31 -13.36
C ARG A 219 6.62 -0.77 -12.97
N GLY A 220 6.51 -1.33 -11.75
CA GLY A 220 7.36 -2.42 -11.31
C GLY A 220 7.26 -3.65 -12.22
N LEU A 221 6.05 -4.01 -12.64
CA LEU A 221 5.84 -5.09 -13.60
C LEU A 221 6.42 -4.76 -14.97
N ALA A 222 6.35 -3.50 -15.43
CA ALA A 222 6.97 -3.07 -16.68
C ALA A 222 8.50 -3.30 -16.68
N PHE A 223 9.20 -3.00 -15.55
CA PHE A 223 10.62 -3.31 -15.41
C PHE A 223 10.92 -4.81 -15.59
N VAL A 224 10.15 -5.65 -14.91
CA VAL A 224 10.27 -7.11 -15.08
C VAL A 224 10.13 -7.51 -16.55
N LEU A 225 9.14 -6.92 -17.24
CA LEU A 225 8.86 -7.23 -18.65
C LEU A 225 9.96 -6.70 -19.58
N VAL A 226 10.59 -5.58 -19.27
CA VAL A 226 11.78 -5.07 -19.98
C VAL A 226 12.94 -6.04 -19.84
N GLU A 227 13.25 -6.52 -18.62
CA GLU A 227 14.30 -7.52 -18.39
C GLU A 227 14.03 -8.84 -19.14
N ARG A 228 12.76 -9.18 -19.29
CA ARG A 228 12.32 -10.35 -20.09
C ARG A 228 12.25 -10.09 -21.59
N ARG A 229 12.57 -8.87 -22.04
CA ARG A 229 12.48 -8.41 -23.44
C ARG A 229 11.05 -8.44 -24.01
N GLU A 230 10.05 -8.34 -23.15
CA GLU A 230 8.63 -8.29 -23.50
C GLU A 230 8.16 -6.83 -23.67
N MET A 231 8.84 -6.07 -24.55
CA MET A 231 8.74 -4.61 -24.68
C MET A 231 7.32 -4.12 -24.93
N GLN A 232 6.52 -4.86 -25.68
CA GLN A 232 5.13 -4.48 -25.96
C GLN A 232 4.27 -4.48 -24.69
N LYS A 233 4.43 -5.50 -23.85
CA LYS A 233 3.70 -5.58 -22.57
C LYS A 233 4.23 -4.54 -21.56
N ALA A 234 5.55 -4.34 -21.52
CA ALA A 234 6.17 -3.33 -20.67
C ALA A 234 5.63 -1.92 -21.00
N LEU A 235 5.63 -1.56 -22.30
CA LEU A 235 5.07 -0.27 -22.74
C LEU A 235 3.58 -0.15 -22.40
N ALA A 236 2.80 -1.23 -22.54
CA ALA A 236 1.40 -1.22 -22.19
C ALA A 236 1.19 -0.97 -20.69
N CYS A 237 1.99 -1.60 -19.81
CA CYS A 237 1.96 -1.32 -18.36
C CYS A 237 2.27 0.15 -18.06
N LEU A 238 3.30 0.73 -18.69
CA LEU A 238 3.70 2.13 -18.48
C LEU A 238 2.62 3.12 -18.95
N ILE A 239 2.02 2.88 -20.12
CA ILE A 239 0.94 3.75 -20.62
C ILE A 239 -0.28 3.69 -19.71
N VAL A 240 -0.67 2.51 -19.24
CA VAL A 240 -1.81 2.36 -18.34
C VAL A 240 -1.49 2.92 -16.95
N SER A 241 -0.26 2.80 -16.44
CA SER A 241 0.11 3.39 -15.14
C SER A 241 -0.09 4.89 -15.09
N LYS A 242 0.16 5.61 -16.18
CA LYS A 242 -0.04 7.07 -16.28
C LYS A 242 -1.50 7.51 -16.17
N GLU A 243 -2.45 6.62 -16.34
CA GLU A 243 -3.87 6.91 -16.13
C GLU A 243 -4.21 7.02 -14.64
N PHE A 244 -3.43 6.32 -13.80
CA PHE A 244 -3.58 6.33 -12.35
C PHE A 244 -2.69 7.37 -11.68
N ASP A 245 -1.52 7.66 -12.27
CA ASP A 245 -0.55 8.60 -11.77
C ASP A 245 0.10 9.35 -12.95
N ALA A 246 -0.50 10.49 -13.31
CA ALA A 246 -0.10 11.28 -14.49
C ALA A 246 1.19 12.08 -14.28
N ASP A 247 1.53 12.39 -13.02
CA ASP A 247 2.69 13.24 -12.69
C ASP A 247 3.98 12.43 -12.51
N GLU A 248 3.94 11.12 -12.74
CA GLU A 248 5.06 10.21 -12.52
C GLU A 248 6.06 10.27 -13.68
N THR A 249 7.21 10.87 -13.44
CA THR A 249 8.30 11.02 -14.43
C THR A 249 9.00 9.70 -14.77
N ASP A 250 9.00 8.72 -13.86
CA ASP A 250 9.67 7.43 -14.07
C ASP A 250 9.05 6.64 -15.22
N ALA A 251 7.73 6.71 -15.40
CA ALA A 251 7.07 6.08 -16.53
C ALA A 251 7.52 6.67 -17.87
N ASP A 252 7.72 8.00 -17.92
CA ASP A 252 8.16 8.69 -19.14
C ASP A 252 9.61 8.35 -19.50
N GLU A 253 10.51 8.24 -18.53
CA GLU A 253 11.89 7.82 -18.75
C GLU A 253 11.98 6.42 -19.33
N GLU A 254 11.17 5.48 -18.82
CA GLU A 254 11.12 4.11 -19.34
C GLU A 254 10.47 4.01 -20.72
N ILE A 255 9.44 4.80 -21.00
CA ILE A 255 8.85 4.91 -22.34
C ILE A 255 9.89 5.44 -23.34
N LEU A 256 10.69 6.44 -22.95
CA LEU A 256 11.79 6.96 -23.78
C LEU A 256 12.88 5.90 -24.01
N PHE A 257 13.19 5.07 -23.01
CA PHE A 257 14.10 3.94 -23.18
C PHE A 257 13.57 2.94 -24.21
N ILE A 258 12.30 2.52 -24.10
CA ILE A 258 11.67 1.61 -25.08
C ILE A 258 11.63 2.25 -26.48
N LYS A 259 11.38 3.58 -26.57
CA LYS A 259 11.40 4.32 -27.83
C LYS A 259 12.78 4.31 -28.49
N GLY A 260 13.85 4.32 -27.70
CA GLY A 260 15.22 4.20 -28.20
C GLY A 260 15.50 2.82 -28.83
N ILE A 261 14.78 1.77 -28.39
CA ILE A 261 14.90 0.40 -28.93
C ILE A 261 13.97 0.20 -30.13
N ASP A 262 12.70 0.59 -30.00
CA ASP A 262 11.64 0.41 -31.00
C ASP A 262 10.74 1.66 -31.05
N PRO A 263 11.10 2.64 -31.88
CA PRO A 263 10.31 3.85 -32.07
C PRO A 263 8.92 3.57 -32.67
N GLY A 264 8.81 2.54 -33.52
CA GLY A 264 7.56 2.16 -34.18
C GLY A 264 6.54 1.61 -33.17
N LEU A 265 6.99 0.81 -32.21
CA LEU A 265 6.16 0.30 -31.13
C LEU A 265 5.55 1.44 -30.31
N VAL A 266 6.37 2.40 -29.87
CA VAL A 266 5.87 3.52 -29.08
C VAL A 266 4.92 4.41 -29.88
N GLY A 267 5.21 4.66 -31.16
CA GLY A 267 4.36 5.47 -32.04
C GLY A 267 3.00 4.85 -32.34
N SER A 268 2.88 3.52 -32.25
CA SER A 268 1.64 2.78 -32.54
C SER A 268 0.79 2.46 -31.29
N MET A 269 1.34 2.60 -30.08
CA MET A 269 0.68 2.25 -28.83
C MET A 269 -0.10 3.43 -28.26
N ASN A 270 -1.40 3.30 -28.15
CA ASN A 270 -2.26 4.21 -27.40
C ASN A 270 -2.92 3.48 -26.21
N LEU A 271 -3.64 4.21 -25.34
CA LEU A 271 -4.23 3.65 -24.12
C LEU A 271 -5.16 2.45 -24.43
N LYS A 272 -5.99 2.52 -25.47
CA LYS A 272 -6.88 1.43 -25.87
C LYS A 272 -6.06 0.18 -26.27
N THR A 273 -5.09 0.36 -27.14
CA THR A 273 -4.20 -0.75 -27.58
C THR A 273 -3.43 -1.33 -26.40
N ALA A 274 -2.94 -0.48 -25.49
CA ALA A 274 -2.25 -0.91 -24.27
C ALA A 274 -3.15 -1.80 -23.40
N ARG A 275 -4.40 -1.41 -23.17
CA ARG A 275 -5.37 -2.22 -22.42
C ARG A 275 -5.69 -3.56 -23.11
N ASP A 276 -5.78 -3.58 -24.44
CA ASP A 276 -5.97 -4.82 -25.18
C ASP A 276 -4.76 -5.75 -25.04
N VAL A 277 -3.53 -5.22 -25.08
CA VAL A 277 -2.30 -5.98 -24.82
C VAL A 277 -2.31 -6.58 -23.42
N LEU A 278 -2.60 -5.78 -22.38
CA LEU A 278 -2.65 -6.26 -21.00
C LEU A 278 -3.73 -7.32 -20.80
N LYS A 279 -4.92 -7.13 -21.36
CA LYS A 279 -6.02 -8.10 -21.32
C LYS A 279 -5.59 -9.45 -21.92
N ASN A 280 -4.95 -9.43 -23.11
CA ASN A 280 -4.46 -10.64 -23.75
C ASN A 280 -3.35 -11.33 -22.96
N ALA A 281 -2.54 -10.55 -22.21
CA ALA A 281 -1.52 -11.03 -21.30
C ALA A 281 -2.06 -11.45 -19.93
N ARG A 282 -3.35 -11.26 -19.66
CA ARG A 282 -4.01 -11.48 -18.35
C ARG A 282 -3.42 -10.63 -17.22
N ILE A 283 -2.94 -9.44 -17.57
CA ILE A 283 -2.48 -8.44 -16.62
C ILE A 283 -3.64 -7.47 -16.34
N LEU A 284 -3.91 -7.16 -15.06
CA LEU A 284 -4.96 -6.23 -14.69
C LEU A 284 -4.63 -4.82 -15.19
N SER A 285 -5.62 -4.16 -15.79
CA SER A 285 -5.57 -2.75 -16.22
C SER A 285 -6.61 -1.88 -15.51
N THR A 286 -7.31 -2.47 -14.53
CA THR A 286 -8.30 -1.83 -13.65
C THR A 286 -8.29 -2.55 -12.31
N TYR A 287 -8.82 -1.91 -11.28
CA TYR A 287 -8.92 -2.51 -9.95
C TYR A 287 -9.69 -3.83 -9.95
N SER A 288 -9.35 -4.69 -9.01
CA SER A 288 -9.99 -5.98 -8.84
C SER A 288 -11.45 -5.81 -8.37
N SER A 289 -12.33 -6.72 -8.82
CA SER A 289 -13.75 -6.73 -8.44
C SER A 289 -13.97 -6.98 -6.94
N GLU A 290 -13.01 -7.61 -6.29
CA GLU A 290 -13.00 -7.90 -4.85
C GLU A 290 -13.04 -6.62 -4.03
N HIS A 291 -12.27 -5.61 -4.41
CA HIS A 291 -12.30 -4.31 -3.74
C HIS A 291 -13.65 -3.64 -3.84
N ILE A 292 -14.28 -3.68 -5.02
CA ILE A 292 -15.63 -3.11 -5.23
C ILE A 292 -16.65 -3.84 -4.35
N GLN A 293 -16.57 -5.17 -4.29
CA GLN A 293 -17.45 -5.99 -3.45
C GLN A 293 -17.27 -5.64 -1.96
N VAL A 294 -16.05 -5.51 -1.48
CA VAL A 294 -15.75 -5.17 -0.08
C VAL A 294 -16.25 -3.77 0.26
N LEU A 295 -15.96 -2.77 -0.58
CA LEU A 295 -16.42 -1.40 -0.37
C LEU A 295 -17.95 -1.31 -0.31
N THR A 296 -18.63 -2.04 -1.19
CA THR A 296 -20.11 -2.09 -1.22
C THR A 296 -20.67 -2.76 0.03
N LYS A 297 -20.06 -3.90 0.46
CA LYS A 297 -20.44 -4.61 1.69
C LYS A 297 -20.23 -3.76 2.94
N LEU A 298 -19.11 -3.05 3.03
CA LEU A 298 -18.82 -2.12 4.13
C LEU A 298 -19.83 -0.96 4.14
N ALA A 299 -20.16 -0.40 2.99
CA ALA A 299 -21.18 0.64 2.90
C ALA A 299 -22.55 0.14 3.40
N ASP A 300 -22.92 -1.10 3.09
CA ASP A 300 -24.18 -1.72 3.55
C ASP A 300 -24.21 -1.98 5.07
N SER A 301 -23.07 -2.06 5.74
CA SER A 301 -22.98 -2.24 7.20
C SER A 301 -23.35 -0.96 7.96
N TYR A 302 -23.20 0.21 7.35
CA TYR A 302 -23.53 1.50 7.93
C TYR A 302 -25.02 1.83 7.75
N LYS A 303 -25.84 1.40 8.71
CA LYS A 303 -27.31 1.50 8.62
C LYS A 303 -27.89 2.73 9.32
N SER A 304 -27.14 3.36 10.23
CA SER A 304 -27.63 4.51 10.98
C SER A 304 -27.55 5.80 10.15
N PRO A 305 -28.46 6.78 10.35
CA PRO A 305 -28.37 8.08 9.70
C PRO A 305 -27.04 8.80 9.98
N GLN A 306 -26.46 8.61 11.17
CA GLN A 306 -25.19 9.21 11.56
C GLN A 306 -24.02 8.63 10.77
N ASP A 307 -24.10 7.40 10.29
CA ASP A 307 -23.08 6.72 9.51
C ASP A 307 -23.25 6.86 7.99
N ALA A 308 -24.38 7.44 7.54
CA ALA A 308 -24.65 7.65 6.12
C ALA A 308 -23.48 8.34 5.36
N PRO A 309 -22.79 9.36 5.91
CA PRO A 309 -21.62 9.94 5.24
C PRO A 309 -20.49 8.94 4.99
N LYS A 310 -20.26 7.98 5.91
CA LYS A 310 -19.25 6.92 5.75
C LYS A 310 -19.64 5.97 4.61
N ALA A 311 -20.90 5.56 4.55
CA ALA A 311 -21.40 4.73 3.45
C ALA A 311 -21.28 5.43 2.09
N VAL A 312 -21.60 6.72 2.02
CA VAL A 312 -21.43 7.54 0.80
C VAL A 312 -19.96 7.59 0.37
N LEU A 313 -19.03 7.79 1.31
CA LEU A 313 -17.60 7.84 1.01
C LEU A 313 -17.10 6.51 0.40
N LEU A 314 -17.49 5.38 0.98
CA LEU A 314 -17.13 4.06 0.48
C LEU A 314 -17.69 3.79 -0.93
N LEU A 315 -18.95 4.18 -1.18
CA LEU A 315 -19.54 4.02 -2.51
C LEU A 315 -18.95 4.98 -3.54
N LYS A 316 -18.49 6.18 -3.14
CA LYS A 316 -17.73 7.09 -4.02
C LYS A 316 -16.41 6.45 -4.42
N LYS A 317 -15.64 5.92 -3.46
CA LYS A 317 -14.41 5.17 -3.74
C LYS A 317 -14.69 3.98 -4.67
N ALA A 318 -15.72 3.19 -4.42
CA ALA A 318 -16.11 2.08 -5.30
C ALA A 318 -16.47 2.54 -6.72
N LYS A 319 -17.12 3.70 -6.87
CA LYS A 319 -17.45 4.28 -8.17
C LYS A 319 -16.22 4.81 -8.91
N GLU A 320 -15.27 5.41 -8.21
CA GLU A 320 -14.00 5.85 -8.79
C GLU A 320 -13.20 4.65 -9.30
N MET A 321 -13.15 3.56 -8.53
CA MET A 321 -12.46 2.33 -8.92
C MET A 321 -13.16 1.58 -10.07
N ALA A 322 -14.48 1.70 -10.20
CA ALA A 322 -15.28 1.06 -11.24
C ALA A 322 -16.35 2.02 -11.81
N PRO A 323 -15.97 3.01 -12.64
CA PRO A 323 -16.88 4.05 -13.13
C PRO A 323 -18.10 3.50 -13.88
N GLY A 324 -17.95 2.36 -14.57
CA GLY A 324 -18.99 1.67 -15.31
C GLY A 324 -19.95 0.81 -14.47
N ASN A 325 -19.72 0.69 -13.15
CA ASN A 325 -20.55 -0.14 -12.29
C ASN A 325 -21.90 0.56 -11.97
N THR A 326 -22.96 0.13 -12.66
CA THR A 326 -24.31 0.71 -12.52
C THR A 326 -24.92 0.44 -11.15
N GLU A 327 -24.61 -0.68 -10.50
CA GLU A 327 -25.11 -1.02 -9.18
C GLU A 327 -24.58 -0.04 -8.13
N VAL A 328 -23.26 0.19 -8.11
CA VAL A 328 -22.61 1.18 -7.22
C VAL A 328 -23.18 2.58 -7.46
N ALA A 329 -23.35 2.98 -8.74
CA ALA A 329 -23.89 4.29 -9.10
C ALA A 329 -25.32 4.48 -8.60
N ASN A 330 -26.18 3.45 -8.70
CA ASN A 330 -27.56 3.49 -8.22
C ASN A 330 -27.62 3.56 -6.68
N ARG A 331 -26.81 2.77 -5.97
CA ARG A 331 -26.73 2.80 -4.50
C ARG A 331 -26.30 4.18 -3.99
N LEU A 332 -25.28 4.77 -4.61
CA LEU A 332 -24.81 6.12 -4.27
C LEU A 332 -25.91 7.15 -4.44
N LYS A 333 -26.64 7.13 -5.56
CA LYS A 333 -27.78 8.01 -5.82
C LYS A 333 -28.89 7.93 -4.77
N ILE A 334 -29.14 6.73 -4.22
CA ILE A 334 -30.17 6.51 -3.20
C ILE A 334 -29.74 7.14 -1.87
N LEU A 335 -28.47 7.03 -1.50
CA LEU A 335 -27.97 7.59 -0.24
C LEU A 335 -27.80 9.11 -0.29
N GLU A 336 -27.43 9.69 -1.43
CA GLU A 336 -27.27 11.15 -1.60
C GLU A 336 -28.62 11.91 -1.62
N LYS A 337 -29.76 11.19 -1.74
CA LYS A 337 -31.11 11.78 -1.70
C LYS A 337 -31.74 11.78 -0.31
N LYS A 338 -31.12 11.10 0.66
CA LYS A 338 -31.57 11.05 2.06
C LYS A 338 -30.84 12.06 2.92
#